data_730c8ad2ba6a612954cebe687d0954f8
#
_entry.id   730c8ad2ba6a612954cebe687d0954f8
#
_cell.length_a   1.000
_cell.length_b   1.000
_cell.length_c   1.000
_cell.angle_alpha   90.00
_cell.angle_beta   90.00
_cell.angle_gamma   90.00
#
_symmetry.space_group_name_H-M   'P 1'
#
loop_
_entity.id
_entity.type
_entity.pdbx_description
1 polymer ?
#
loop_
_entity_poly.entity_id
_entity_poly.type
_entity_poly.pdbx_seq_one_letter_code
_entity_poly.pdbx_strand_id
1 'polypeptide(L)'
;MLFRSFICNDPTRVANSFVFMPILVNEMNKLGIKDEDMHIVFALGTHRNMTHEEMVEAVGAEVAGRLKMYNSDAKVSEDFEYFGDTSRGTPVWLNKHICHVDHVIMTGTIVHHYFSGYGGGRKAILPGVAAMETVRVNHSFMLDPNAGLGKTVGNPDRKSTRLNSSHT
;
A
#
# COMPACT_ATOMS: atom_id res chain seq x y z
N MET A 1 -14.17 18.46 -3.60
CA MET A 1 -13.80 17.35 -4.48
C MET A 1 -13.17 16.30 -3.59
N LEU A 2 -13.64 15.06 -3.61
CA LEU A 2 -13.18 14.02 -2.69
C LEU A 2 -12.32 13.01 -3.45
N PHE A 3 -10.99 13.07 -3.27
CA PHE A 3 -10.05 12.15 -3.92
C PHE A 3 -9.95 10.80 -3.22
N ARG A 4 -9.82 9.72 -4.00
CA ARG A 4 -9.68 8.33 -3.54
C ARG A 4 -8.47 7.68 -4.17
N SER A 5 -7.65 7.05 -3.35
CA SER A 5 -6.56 6.20 -3.82
C SER A 5 -6.85 4.74 -3.49
N PHE A 6 -6.80 3.89 -4.50
CA PHE A 6 -6.76 2.44 -4.31
C PHE A 6 -5.31 1.98 -4.25
N ILE A 7 -4.96 1.23 -3.22
CA ILE A 7 -3.66 0.56 -3.18
C ILE A 7 -3.88 -0.89 -3.60
N CYS A 8 -3.22 -1.30 -4.68
CA CYS A 8 -3.26 -2.66 -5.21
C CYS A 8 -1.90 -3.36 -5.06
N ASN A 9 -1.93 -4.69 -4.97
CA ASN A 9 -0.73 -5.50 -4.92
C ASN A 9 0.00 -5.52 -6.27
N ASP A 10 1.29 -5.79 -6.21
CA ASP A 10 2.11 -6.14 -7.35
C ASP A 10 1.85 -7.60 -7.84
N PRO A 11 2.38 -8.03 -9.00
CA PRO A 11 2.14 -9.36 -9.57
C PRO A 11 2.65 -10.51 -8.71
N THR A 12 3.59 -10.27 -7.79
CA THR A 12 4.14 -11.32 -6.93
C THR A 12 3.14 -11.78 -5.86
N ARG A 13 2.05 -11.03 -5.69
CA ARG A 13 0.99 -11.30 -4.71
C ARG A 13 -0.37 -11.30 -5.39
N VAL A 14 -0.73 -12.43 -5.94
CA VAL A 14 -1.99 -12.60 -6.66
C VAL A 14 -3.18 -12.27 -5.74
N ALA A 15 -3.87 -11.18 -6.08
CA ALA A 15 -5.05 -10.70 -5.34
C ALA A 15 -6.34 -10.79 -6.17
N ASN A 16 -6.24 -11.18 -7.44
CA ASN A 16 -7.35 -11.17 -8.40
C ASN A 16 -8.07 -9.82 -8.47
N SER A 17 -7.30 -8.73 -8.46
CA SER A 17 -7.85 -7.38 -8.40
C SER A 17 -8.71 -7.06 -9.63
N PHE A 18 -8.42 -7.67 -10.78
CA PHE A 18 -9.22 -7.56 -12.00
C PHE A 18 -10.68 -8.00 -11.83
N VAL A 19 -10.98 -8.84 -10.82
CA VAL A 19 -12.35 -9.31 -10.52
C VAL A 19 -13.12 -8.27 -9.72
N PHE A 20 -12.52 -7.72 -8.67
CA PHE A 20 -13.24 -6.85 -7.73
C PHE A 20 -13.06 -5.35 -7.98
N MET A 21 -11.98 -4.91 -8.63
CA MET A 21 -11.74 -3.49 -8.89
C MET A 21 -12.83 -2.83 -9.73
N PRO A 22 -13.36 -3.46 -10.81
CA PRO A 22 -14.50 -2.89 -11.54
C PRO A 22 -15.72 -2.68 -10.65
N ILE A 23 -15.99 -3.62 -9.73
CA ILE A 23 -17.11 -3.52 -8.78
C ILE A 23 -16.90 -2.33 -7.86
N LEU A 24 -15.69 -2.20 -7.26
CA LEU A 24 -15.38 -1.10 -6.34
C LEU A 24 -15.50 0.26 -7.04
N VAL A 25 -14.91 0.41 -8.22
CA VAL A 25 -14.95 1.67 -8.99
C VAL A 25 -16.40 2.04 -9.33
N ASN A 26 -17.20 1.07 -9.76
CA ASN A 26 -18.61 1.31 -10.08
C ASN A 26 -19.44 1.67 -8.84
N GLU A 27 -19.18 1.07 -7.68
CA GLU A 27 -19.83 1.47 -6.42
C GLU A 27 -19.43 2.89 -6.00
N MET A 28 -18.17 3.29 -6.18
CA MET A 28 -17.74 4.69 -5.94
C MET A 28 -18.47 5.66 -6.88
N ASN A 29 -18.65 5.30 -8.15
CA ASN A 29 -19.42 6.15 -9.08
C ASN A 29 -20.89 6.29 -8.65
N LYS A 30 -21.53 5.22 -8.17
CA LYS A 30 -22.90 5.30 -7.62
C LYS A 30 -23.01 6.26 -6.44
N LEU A 31 -21.94 6.42 -5.67
CA LEU A 31 -21.83 7.39 -4.58
C LEU A 31 -21.46 8.80 -5.05
N GLY A 32 -21.38 9.03 -6.37
CA GLY A 32 -21.09 10.34 -6.96
C GLY A 32 -19.60 10.68 -7.08
N ILE A 33 -18.69 9.73 -6.83
CA ILE A 33 -17.24 9.94 -7.01
C ILE A 33 -16.91 9.64 -8.48
N LYS A 34 -16.28 10.58 -9.17
CA LYS A 34 -15.96 10.43 -10.58
C LYS A 34 -14.64 9.68 -10.78
N ASP A 35 -14.44 9.10 -11.97
CA ASP A 35 -13.20 8.42 -12.32
C ASP A 35 -11.98 9.33 -12.22
N GLU A 36 -12.11 10.62 -12.58
CA GLU A 36 -11.05 11.63 -12.47
C GLU A 36 -10.61 11.92 -11.03
N ASP A 37 -11.45 11.61 -10.05
CA ASP A 37 -11.20 11.75 -8.61
C ASP A 37 -10.66 10.46 -7.98
N MET A 38 -10.35 9.46 -8.79
CA MET A 38 -9.84 8.16 -8.35
C MET A 38 -8.54 7.80 -9.07
N HIS A 39 -7.65 7.12 -8.38
CA HIS A 39 -6.45 6.56 -8.99
C HIS A 39 -5.98 5.29 -8.26
N ILE A 40 -5.06 4.57 -8.87
CA ILE A 40 -4.48 3.34 -8.34
C ILE A 40 -2.99 3.55 -8.09
N VAL A 41 -2.51 3.11 -6.93
CA VAL A 41 -1.08 3.03 -6.59
C VAL A 41 -0.72 1.57 -6.34
N PHE A 42 0.24 1.04 -7.09
CA PHE A 42 0.72 -0.32 -6.87
C PHE A 42 1.75 -0.35 -5.75
N ALA A 43 1.48 -1.18 -4.74
CA ALA A 43 2.29 -1.36 -3.55
C ALA A 43 3.48 -2.28 -3.84
N LEU A 44 4.56 -1.74 -4.39
CA LEU A 44 5.71 -2.52 -4.84
C LEU A 44 6.68 -2.87 -3.69
N GLY A 45 6.70 -2.08 -2.63
CA GLY A 45 7.73 -2.21 -1.60
C GLY A 45 9.12 -2.02 -2.22
N THR A 46 9.94 -3.08 -2.19
CA THR A 46 11.28 -3.08 -2.79
C THR A 46 11.36 -3.78 -4.15
N HIS A 47 10.23 -4.21 -4.69
CA HIS A 47 10.16 -4.88 -5.98
C HIS A 47 10.42 -3.89 -7.14
N ARG A 48 10.62 -4.40 -8.35
CA ARG A 48 10.74 -3.58 -9.54
C ARG A 48 9.42 -2.93 -9.94
N ASN A 49 9.50 -1.89 -10.72
CA ASN A 49 8.33 -1.29 -11.34
C ASN A 49 7.60 -2.30 -12.24
N MET A 50 6.28 -2.23 -12.23
CA MET A 50 5.41 -2.92 -13.18
C MET A 50 5.45 -2.22 -14.52
N THR A 51 5.36 -2.99 -15.61
CA THR A 51 5.07 -2.44 -16.92
C THR A 51 3.59 -2.03 -17.01
N HIS A 52 3.23 -1.27 -18.03
CA HIS A 52 1.84 -0.89 -18.24
C HIS A 52 0.94 -2.12 -18.46
N GLU A 53 1.43 -3.10 -19.21
CA GLU A 53 0.72 -4.35 -19.47
C GLU A 53 0.46 -5.15 -18.18
N GLU A 54 1.46 -5.23 -17.30
CA GLU A 54 1.31 -5.87 -15.98
C GLU A 54 0.27 -5.15 -15.10
N MET A 55 0.23 -3.81 -15.15
CA MET A 55 -0.78 -3.03 -14.43
C MET A 55 -2.19 -3.32 -14.98
N VAL A 56 -2.33 -3.36 -16.31
CA VAL A 56 -3.60 -3.70 -16.98
C VAL A 56 -4.05 -5.11 -16.61
N GLU A 57 -3.14 -6.08 -16.63
CA GLU A 57 -3.45 -7.45 -16.23
C GLU A 57 -3.90 -7.52 -14.77
N ALA A 58 -3.27 -6.76 -13.87
CA ALA A 58 -3.57 -6.77 -12.45
C ALA A 58 -4.99 -6.25 -12.12
N VAL A 59 -5.45 -5.20 -12.77
CA VAL A 59 -6.73 -4.53 -12.44
C VAL A 59 -7.83 -4.69 -13.48
N GLY A 60 -7.50 -5.27 -14.64
CA GLY A 60 -8.40 -5.44 -15.77
C GLY A 60 -8.43 -4.22 -16.71
N ALA A 61 -8.61 -4.49 -18.01
CA ALA A 61 -8.59 -3.45 -19.05
C ALA A 61 -9.66 -2.36 -18.86
N GLU A 62 -10.83 -2.71 -18.31
CA GLU A 62 -11.90 -1.75 -18.01
C GLU A 62 -11.41 -0.68 -17.03
N VAL A 63 -10.85 -1.09 -15.89
CA VAL A 63 -10.39 -0.17 -14.83
C VAL A 63 -9.15 0.60 -15.29
N ALA A 64 -8.22 -0.09 -15.96
CA ALA A 64 -7.01 0.53 -16.50
C ALA A 64 -7.30 1.63 -17.54
N GLY A 65 -8.37 1.48 -18.33
CA GLY A 65 -8.82 2.51 -19.26
C GLY A 65 -9.52 3.71 -18.62
N ARG A 66 -9.88 3.63 -17.34
CA ARG A 66 -10.65 4.65 -16.62
C ARG A 66 -9.80 5.40 -15.60
N LEU A 67 -8.94 4.72 -14.86
CA LEU A 67 -8.20 5.29 -13.74
C LEU A 67 -6.71 5.46 -14.07
N LYS A 68 -6.11 6.53 -13.56
CA LYS A 68 -4.65 6.68 -13.58
C LYS A 68 -4.01 5.64 -12.66
N MET A 69 -2.88 5.10 -13.08
CA MET A 69 -2.14 4.06 -12.37
C MET A 69 -0.69 4.50 -12.14
N TYR A 70 -0.18 4.28 -10.94
CA TYR A 70 1.16 4.67 -10.51
C TYR A 70 1.91 3.52 -9.87
N ASN A 71 3.19 3.37 -10.17
CA ASN A 71 4.11 2.55 -9.41
C ASN A 71 4.57 3.33 -8.16
N SER A 72 4.62 2.68 -7.00
CA SER A 72 5.29 3.23 -5.83
C SER A 72 6.73 2.68 -5.77
N ASP A 73 7.63 3.30 -6.55
CA ASP A 73 9.05 2.91 -6.55
C ASP A 73 9.76 3.46 -5.32
N ALA A 74 10.04 2.60 -4.35
CA ALA A 74 10.67 2.98 -3.08
C ALA A 74 12.04 3.65 -3.22
N LYS A 75 12.65 3.64 -4.42
CA LYS A 75 13.99 4.21 -4.69
C LYS A 75 13.94 5.66 -5.19
N VAL A 76 12.78 6.13 -5.62
CA VAL A 76 12.57 7.48 -6.16
C VAL A 76 12.18 8.41 -5.01
N SER A 77 13.16 8.99 -4.33
CA SER A 77 12.95 9.74 -3.08
C SER A 77 12.02 10.94 -3.22
N GLU A 78 12.00 11.59 -4.37
CA GLU A 78 11.13 12.72 -4.67
C GLU A 78 9.63 12.39 -4.69
N ASP A 79 9.27 11.11 -4.82
CA ASP A 79 7.87 10.66 -4.80
C ASP A 79 7.32 10.49 -3.40
N PHE A 80 8.13 10.69 -2.36
CA PHE A 80 7.74 10.45 -0.97
C PHE A 80 7.70 11.73 -0.14
N GLU A 81 6.83 11.69 0.89
CA GLU A 81 6.67 12.75 1.88
C GLU A 81 6.91 12.19 3.27
N TYR A 82 7.58 12.99 4.13
CA TYR A 82 7.93 12.59 5.49
C TYR A 82 6.84 12.96 6.49
N PHE A 83 6.45 12.00 7.33
CA PHE A 83 5.41 12.12 8.35
C PHE A 83 5.92 12.03 9.79
N GLY A 84 7.23 12.07 9.99
CA GLY A 84 7.85 11.90 11.31
C GLY A 84 8.28 10.46 11.59
N ASP A 85 8.72 10.20 12.80
CA ASP A 85 9.19 8.89 13.23
C ASP A 85 8.14 8.17 14.08
N THR A 86 8.08 6.86 13.94
CA THR A 86 7.28 6.04 14.86
C THR A 86 7.94 6.01 16.26
N SER A 87 7.20 5.57 17.27
CA SER A 87 7.72 5.38 18.63
C SER A 87 8.91 4.39 18.71
N ARG A 88 9.20 3.66 17.64
CA ARG A 88 10.35 2.74 17.52
C ARG A 88 11.46 3.28 16.62
N GLY A 89 11.42 4.55 16.27
CA GLY A 89 12.44 5.21 15.45
C GLY A 89 12.41 4.81 13.97
N THR A 90 11.28 4.34 13.46
CA THR A 90 11.11 4.13 12.01
C THR A 90 10.71 5.45 11.37
N PRO A 91 11.52 6.01 10.45
CA PRO A 91 11.13 7.20 9.71
C PRO A 91 10.00 6.85 8.74
N VAL A 92 8.94 7.64 8.73
CA VAL A 92 7.74 7.37 7.92
C VAL A 92 7.75 8.26 6.70
N TRP A 93 8.20 7.70 5.57
CA TRP A 93 8.14 8.30 4.25
C TRP A 93 7.11 7.54 3.41
N LEU A 94 6.03 8.21 2.98
CA LEU A 94 4.94 7.59 2.22
C LEU A 94 4.81 8.24 0.84
N ASN A 95 4.35 7.45 -0.13
CA ASN A 95 4.16 7.93 -1.50
C ASN A 95 3.13 9.06 -1.56
N LYS A 96 3.46 10.15 -2.23
CA LYS A 96 2.64 11.37 -2.33
C LYS A 96 1.25 11.12 -2.90
N HIS A 97 1.09 10.12 -3.77
CA HIS A 97 -0.21 9.77 -4.34
C HIS A 97 -1.20 9.24 -3.31
N ILE A 98 -0.75 8.79 -2.12
CA ILE A 98 -1.65 8.37 -1.04
C ILE A 98 -1.76 9.41 0.08
N CYS A 99 -0.91 10.44 0.10
CA CYS A 99 -0.84 11.42 1.19
C CYS A 99 -1.86 12.56 1.04
N HIS A 100 -2.19 12.91 -0.21
CA HIS A 100 -3.06 14.04 -0.53
C HIS A 100 -4.43 13.61 -1.06
N VAL A 101 -4.99 12.59 -0.44
CA VAL A 101 -6.33 12.06 -0.76
C VAL A 101 -7.19 11.98 0.49
N ASP A 102 -8.50 12.06 0.33
CA ASP A 102 -9.43 12.01 1.47
C ASP A 102 -9.58 10.60 2.03
N HIS A 103 -9.47 9.58 1.16
CA HIS A 103 -9.57 8.18 1.58
C HIS A 103 -8.61 7.29 0.80
N VAL A 104 -8.01 6.36 1.51
CA VAL A 104 -7.18 5.28 0.95
C VAL A 104 -7.90 3.95 1.14
N ILE A 105 -8.11 3.24 0.03
CA ILE A 105 -8.74 1.92 0.02
C ILE A 105 -7.66 0.89 -0.27
N MET A 106 -7.28 0.13 0.73
CA MET A 106 -6.26 -0.91 0.62
C MET A 106 -6.91 -2.21 0.17
N THR A 107 -6.42 -2.75 -0.94
CA THR A 107 -6.80 -4.07 -1.45
C THR A 107 -5.62 -5.03 -1.38
N GLY A 108 -5.88 -6.33 -1.37
CA GLY A 108 -4.80 -7.31 -1.41
C GLY A 108 -5.16 -8.63 -0.74
N THR A 109 -4.20 -9.55 -0.76
CA THR A 109 -4.33 -10.90 -0.22
C THR A 109 -3.73 -10.98 1.17
N ILE A 110 -4.42 -11.66 2.09
CA ILE A 110 -3.90 -11.98 3.42
C ILE A 110 -3.22 -13.34 3.34
N VAL A 111 -1.90 -13.35 3.53
CA VAL A 111 -1.07 -14.56 3.53
C VAL A 111 -0.13 -14.55 4.73
N HIS A 112 0.38 -15.71 5.11
CA HIS A 112 1.42 -15.79 6.13
C HIS A 112 2.68 -15.04 5.70
N HIS A 113 3.32 -14.36 6.65
CA HIS A 113 4.55 -13.63 6.42
C HIS A 113 5.61 -14.01 7.46
N TYR A 114 6.84 -14.28 7.01
CA TYR A 114 7.88 -14.91 7.82
C TYR A 114 8.27 -14.11 9.08
N PHE A 115 8.24 -12.78 9.07
CA PHE A 115 8.53 -11.97 10.27
C PHE A 115 7.36 -11.13 10.76
N SER A 116 6.50 -10.60 9.89
CA SER A 116 5.39 -9.72 10.29
C SER A 116 4.11 -10.46 10.68
N GLY A 117 4.16 -11.78 10.70
CA GLY A 117 3.03 -12.66 11.00
C GLY A 117 2.16 -12.91 9.78
N TYR A 118 1.53 -11.87 9.26
CA TYR A 118 0.68 -11.91 8.07
C TYR A 118 0.97 -10.74 7.14
N GLY A 119 0.86 -10.98 5.84
CA GLY A 119 0.77 -9.96 4.78
C GLY A 119 -0.63 -9.36 4.69
N GLY A 120 -0.85 -8.49 3.72
CA GLY A 120 -2.13 -7.81 3.47
C GLY A 120 -2.46 -6.68 4.45
N GLY A 121 -3.62 -6.05 4.27
CA GLY A 121 -4.05 -4.94 5.09
C GLY A 121 -3.00 -3.81 5.15
N ARG A 122 -2.60 -3.40 6.34
CA ARG A 122 -1.62 -2.32 6.57
C ARG A 122 -0.26 -2.52 5.90
N LYS A 123 0.08 -3.74 5.48
CA LYS A 123 1.30 -4.03 4.71
C LYS A 123 1.27 -3.38 3.32
N ALA A 124 0.10 -3.03 2.82
CA ALA A 124 -0.03 -2.24 1.60
C ALA A 124 0.54 -0.81 1.77
N ILE A 125 0.51 -0.27 2.99
CA ILE A 125 1.13 1.02 3.31
C ILE A 125 2.62 0.82 3.64
N LEU A 126 2.93 -0.02 4.64
CA LEU A 126 4.31 -0.30 5.03
C LEU A 126 4.57 -1.82 4.97
N PRO A 127 5.40 -2.27 4.03
CA PRO A 127 6.34 -1.54 3.16
C PRO A 127 5.77 -1.08 1.81
N GLY A 128 4.54 -1.44 1.44
CA GLY A 128 4.03 -1.42 0.08
C GLY A 128 4.21 -0.09 -0.67
N VAL A 129 3.83 1.02 -0.06
CA VAL A 129 3.95 2.38 -0.64
C VAL A 129 4.85 3.29 0.22
N ALA A 130 5.83 2.70 0.91
CA ALA A 130 6.82 3.42 1.70
C ALA A 130 8.17 3.52 0.99
N ALA A 131 8.94 4.58 1.29
CA ALA A 131 10.29 4.75 0.76
C ALA A 131 11.27 3.69 1.28
N MET A 132 12.37 3.48 0.56
CA MET A 132 13.39 2.48 0.88
C MET A 132 13.96 2.64 2.29
N GLU A 133 14.13 3.87 2.77
CA GLU A 133 14.62 4.15 4.12
C GLU A 133 13.67 3.61 5.18
N THR A 134 12.38 3.90 5.05
CA THR A 134 11.31 3.37 5.92
C THR A 134 11.31 1.85 5.92
N VAL A 135 11.39 1.25 4.74
CA VAL A 135 11.38 -0.21 4.56
C VAL A 135 12.59 -0.85 5.25
N ARG A 136 13.80 -0.28 5.07
CA ARG A 136 15.03 -0.82 5.70
C ARG A 136 14.94 -0.87 7.21
N VAL A 137 14.50 0.24 7.84
CA VAL A 137 14.36 0.29 9.30
C VAL A 137 13.26 -0.67 9.78
N ASN A 138 12.11 -0.71 9.10
CA ASN A 138 11.06 -1.66 9.44
C ASN A 138 11.52 -3.12 9.33
N HIS A 139 12.24 -3.47 8.27
CA HIS A 139 12.72 -4.84 8.05
C HIS A 139 13.83 -5.27 9.04
N SER A 140 14.58 -4.34 9.63
CA SER A 140 15.55 -4.68 10.68
C SER A 140 14.89 -5.32 11.91
N PHE A 141 13.59 -5.06 12.12
CA PHE A 141 12.81 -5.68 13.18
C PHE A 141 12.55 -7.18 12.99
N MET A 142 12.94 -7.77 11.88
CA MET A 142 12.84 -9.22 11.69
C MET A 142 13.66 -10.02 12.71
N LEU A 143 14.69 -9.40 13.31
CA LEU A 143 15.53 -10.01 14.34
C LEU A 143 14.93 -9.92 15.75
N ASP A 144 13.81 -9.22 15.93
CA ASP A 144 13.11 -9.15 17.23
C ASP A 144 12.53 -10.53 17.57
N PRO A 145 12.69 -11.04 18.82
CA PRO A 145 12.17 -12.35 19.23
C PRO A 145 10.65 -12.47 19.12
N ASN A 146 9.91 -11.35 19.06
CA ASN A 146 8.47 -11.33 18.82
C ASN A 146 8.10 -11.31 17.32
N ALA A 147 9.05 -11.17 16.41
CA ALA A 147 8.83 -11.33 14.99
C ALA A 147 8.68 -12.82 14.67
N GLY A 148 7.84 -13.15 13.69
CA GLY A 148 7.70 -14.54 13.24
C GLY A 148 6.37 -14.84 12.57
N LEU A 149 6.34 -15.97 11.89
CA LEU A 149 5.20 -16.46 11.14
C LEU A 149 3.95 -16.57 12.02
N GLY A 150 2.84 -15.99 11.60
CA GLY A 150 1.56 -15.99 12.31
C GLY A 150 1.52 -15.15 13.60
N LYS A 151 2.64 -14.63 14.08
CA LYS A 151 2.69 -13.80 15.29
C LYS A 151 2.12 -12.40 15.01
N THR A 152 1.09 -12.03 15.75
CA THR A 152 0.44 -10.70 15.62
C THR A 152 0.60 -9.87 16.89
N VAL A 153 0.48 -10.51 18.05
CA VAL A 153 0.59 -9.84 19.36
C VAL A 153 2.05 -9.59 19.67
N GLY A 154 2.37 -8.34 20.00
CA GLY A 154 3.76 -7.94 20.32
C GLY A 154 4.70 -7.83 19.12
N ASN A 155 4.28 -8.23 17.93
CA ASN A 155 5.12 -8.19 16.73
C ASN A 155 5.53 -6.74 16.41
N PRO A 156 6.85 -6.45 16.26
CA PRO A 156 7.36 -5.09 16.08
C PRO A 156 6.92 -4.47 14.75
N ASP A 157 6.81 -5.23 13.68
CA ASP A 157 6.30 -4.76 12.39
C ASP A 157 4.87 -4.21 12.53
N ARG A 158 4.01 -4.91 13.26
CA ARG A 158 2.64 -4.47 13.50
C ARG A 158 2.54 -3.22 14.38
N LYS A 159 3.47 -3.01 15.30
CA LYS A 159 3.54 -1.76 16.08
C LYS A 159 4.04 -0.60 15.23
N SER A 160 4.98 -0.82 14.33
CA SER A 160 5.48 0.20 13.40
C SER A 160 4.44 0.68 12.39
N THR A 161 3.47 -0.17 12.05
CA THR A 161 2.35 0.18 11.16
C THR A 161 1.15 0.81 11.87
N ARG A 162 1.18 0.96 13.20
CA ARG A 162 0.28 1.84 13.93
C ARG A 162 0.82 3.26 13.84
N LEU A 163 0.46 3.98 12.81
CA LEU A 163 0.43 5.44 12.87
C LEU A 163 -0.44 5.81 14.06
N ASN A 164 0.11 6.60 14.97
CA ASN A 164 -0.65 7.08 16.12
C ASN A 164 -1.94 7.73 15.62
N SER A 165 -3.06 7.06 15.82
CA SER A 165 -4.40 7.62 15.59
C SER A 165 -4.78 8.70 16.64
N SER A 166 -3.80 9.27 17.32
CA SER A 166 -3.98 10.27 18.38
C SER A 166 -3.70 11.70 17.94
N HIS A 167 -3.60 11.95 16.62
CA HIS A 167 -3.59 13.30 16.06
C HIS A 167 -4.79 13.48 15.13
N THR A 168 -5.96 13.56 15.71
CA THR A 168 -7.13 14.24 15.15
C THR A 168 -7.53 15.35 16.09
#